data_825f42926f59cbccf6c77d0cb15e1ccf
#
_entry.id   825f42926f59cbccf6c77d0cb15e1ccf
#
_cell.length_a   1.000
_cell.length_b   1.000
_cell.length_c   1.000
_cell.angle_alpha   90.00
_cell.angle_beta   90.00
_cell.angle_gamma   90.00
#
_symmetry.space_group_name_H-M   'P 1'
#
loop_
_entity.id
_entity.type
_entity.pdbx_description
1 polymer ?
#
loop_
_entity_poly.entity_id
_entity_poly.type
_entity_poly.pdbx_seq_one_letter_code
_entity_poly.pdbx_strand_id
1 'polypeptide(L)'
;MTFMRLALIALIALSCTAHAATVSVMVVDKEGKPVADAVVVVVPSARGTSSHPLASQATIVQEKMQFVPQVTLVPVGAKLTFVNQDSWDHHVRGSPAGAGQFSAGAKDGFELRLDGRLAGKPAKSLDVSVDKPGGVLLGCHIHGSMRGFVYATDSPWAMKTSAEGQAVFDDVPDGSAQVRVWQADQLFELPAQAVTAGAVIARLNFQLQVVSRRRRI
;
A
#
# COMPACT_ATOMS: atom_id res chain seq x y z
N MET A 1 33.05 -29.47 -58.96
CA MET A 1 31.65 -29.12 -58.60
C MET A 1 31.47 -29.47 -57.12
N THR A 2 31.62 -28.47 -56.25
CA THR A 2 31.62 -28.67 -54.80
C THR A 2 30.25 -28.17 -54.24
N PHE A 3 29.42 -29.10 -53.78
CA PHE A 3 28.13 -28.76 -53.18
C PHE A 3 28.31 -28.32 -51.73
N MET A 4 28.10 -27.03 -51.47
CA MET A 4 28.07 -26.42 -50.17
C MET A 4 26.68 -26.64 -49.55
N ARG A 5 26.57 -27.53 -48.53
CA ARG A 5 25.33 -27.79 -47.76
C ARG A 5 25.19 -26.68 -46.73
N LEU A 6 24.22 -25.78 -46.89
CA LEU A 6 23.78 -24.85 -45.87
C LEU A 6 22.97 -25.61 -44.84
N ALA A 7 23.45 -25.72 -43.61
CA ALA A 7 22.71 -26.22 -42.46
C ALA A 7 21.90 -25.03 -41.88
N LEU A 8 20.59 -25.07 -42.01
CA LEU A 8 19.65 -24.13 -41.40
C LEU A 8 19.46 -24.52 -39.93
N ILE A 9 20.08 -23.78 -39.00
CA ILE A 9 19.85 -23.95 -37.56
C ILE A 9 18.56 -23.20 -37.21
N ALA A 10 17.48 -23.94 -36.97
CA ALA A 10 16.24 -23.38 -36.46
C ALA A 10 16.40 -23.07 -34.97
N LEU A 11 16.43 -21.77 -34.64
CA LEU A 11 16.44 -21.28 -33.26
C LEU A 11 14.99 -21.42 -32.72
N ILE A 12 14.72 -22.45 -31.96
CA ILE A 12 13.45 -22.62 -31.23
C ILE A 12 13.46 -21.62 -30.07
N ALA A 13 12.77 -20.49 -30.23
CA ALA A 13 12.49 -19.57 -29.15
C ALA A 13 11.51 -20.27 -28.17
N LEU A 14 12.02 -20.69 -27.02
CA LEU A 14 11.20 -21.18 -25.91
C LEU A 14 10.41 -19.97 -25.38
N SER A 15 9.18 -19.83 -25.83
CA SER A 15 8.24 -18.84 -25.26
C SER A 15 7.90 -19.29 -23.84
N CYS A 16 8.58 -18.68 -22.83
CA CYS A 16 8.19 -18.82 -21.45
C CYS A 16 6.82 -18.15 -21.28
N THR A 17 5.74 -18.91 -21.28
CA THR A 17 4.42 -18.38 -20.92
C THR A 17 4.48 -18.02 -19.44
N ALA A 18 4.48 -16.72 -19.15
CA ALA A 18 4.31 -16.24 -17.79
C ALA A 18 2.90 -16.63 -17.33
N HIS A 19 2.79 -17.67 -16.49
CA HIS A 19 1.55 -18.00 -15.84
C HIS A 19 1.33 -17.02 -14.68
N ALA A 20 0.10 -16.52 -14.55
CA ALA A 20 -0.33 -15.69 -13.44
C ALA A 20 -0.84 -16.61 -12.32
N ALA A 21 -0.26 -16.47 -11.14
CA ALA A 21 -0.64 -17.26 -9.98
C ALA A 21 -1.55 -16.47 -9.05
N THR A 22 -2.39 -17.17 -8.32
CA THR A 22 -3.24 -16.57 -7.28
C THR A 22 -2.62 -16.72 -5.90
N VAL A 23 -2.47 -15.58 -5.20
CA VAL A 23 -2.06 -15.51 -3.80
C VAL A 23 -3.20 -14.92 -2.99
N SER A 24 -3.71 -15.66 -2.01
CA SER A 24 -4.80 -15.24 -1.11
C SER A 24 -4.26 -15.09 0.29
N VAL A 25 -4.46 -13.91 0.88
CA VAL A 25 -3.98 -13.58 2.22
C VAL A 25 -5.15 -13.22 3.10
N MET A 26 -5.21 -13.85 4.28
CA MET A 26 -6.14 -13.53 5.36
C MET A 26 -5.39 -12.81 6.47
N VAL A 27 -5.92 -11.70 6.94
CA VAL A 27 -5.38 -10.95 8.07
C VAL A 27 -6.41 -10.90 9.19
N VAL A 28 -6.01 -11.38 10.34
CA VAL A 28 -6.83 -11.36 11.57
C VAL A 28 -6.09 -10.63 12.70
N ASP A 29 -6.82 -10.07 13.63
CA ASP A 29 -6.26 -9.47 14.85
C ASP A 29 -5.86 -10.56 15.87
N LYS A 30 -5.33 -10.14 17.03
CA LYS A 30 -4.91 -11.08 18.07
C LYS A 30 -6.05 -11.92 18.66
N GLU A 31 -7.30 -11.49 18.46
CA GLU A 31 -8.51 -12.22 18.88
C GLU A 31 -9.09 -13.10 17.78
N GLY A 32 -8.43 -13.16 16.60
CA GLY A 32 -8.88 -13.91 15.42
C GLY A 32 -9.98 -13.23 14.61
N LYS A 33 -10.26 -11.95 14.87
CA LYS A 33 -11.26 -11.18 14.11
C LYS A 33 -10.65 -10.66 12.80
N PRO A 34 -11.40 -10.66 11.68
CA PRO A 34 -10.95 -10.08 10.42
C PRO A 34 -10.53 -8.60 10.57
N VAL A 35 -9.45 -8.23 9.88
CA VAL A 35 -8.93 -6.85 9.89
C VAL A 35 -9.08 -6.24 8.51
N ALA A 36 -9.92 -5.21 8.41
CA ALA A 36 -10.06 -4.40 7.20
C ALA A 36 -8.91 -3.38 7.09
N ASP A 37 -8.60 -2.98 5.84
CA ASP A 37 -7.59 -1.97 5.50
C ASP A 37 -6.18 -2.24 6.05
N ALA A 38 -5.84 -3.49 6.39
CA ALA A 38 -4.45 -3.88 6.47
C ALA A 38 -3.85 -3.87 5.05
N VAL A 39 -2.64 -3.36 4.90
CA VAL A 39 -1.95 -3.37 3.62
C VAL A 39 -1.19 -4.67 3.47
N VAL A 40 -1.48 -5.42 2.42
CA VAL A 40 -0.76 -6.63 2.01
C VAL A 40 0.10 -6.28 0.81
N VAL A 41 1.38 -6.64 0.87
CA VAL A 41 2.35 -6.44 -0.20
C VAL A 41 2.98 -7.77 -0.56
N VAL A 42 2.84 -8.17 -1.83
CA VAL A 42 3.52 -9.35 -2.39
C VAL A 42 4.73 -8.87 -3.19
N VAL A 43 5.88 -9.45 -2.93
CA VAL A 43 7.16 -9.15 -3.61
C VAL A 43 7.63 -10.42 -4.31
N PRO A 44 7.27 -10.66 -5.58
CA PRO A 44 7.75 -11.80 -6.35
C PRO A 44 9.25 -11.70 -6.62
N SER A 45 9.93 -12.84 -6.71
CA SER A 45 11.32 -12.90 -7.18
C SER A 45 11.42 -12.74 -8.70
N ALA A 46 10.39 -13.15 -9.43
CA ALA A 46 10.29 -12.96 -10.87
C ALA A 46 9.80 -11.56 -11.23
N ARG A 47 10.30 -11.02 -12.33
CA ARG A 47 9.82 -9.74 -12.88
C ARG A 47 8.45 -9.94 -13.54
N GLY A 48 7.60 -8.93 -13.44
CA GLY A 48 6.29 -8.91 -14.07
C GLY A 48 5.65 -7.54 -13.93
N THR A 49 4.44 -7.42 -14.45
CA THR A 49 3.62 -6.20 -14.36
C THR A 49 2.28 -6.62 -13.78
N SER A 50 1.82 -5.92 -12.75
CA SER A 50 0.48 -6.17 -12.22
C SER A 50 -0.59 -5.66 -13.17
N SER A 51 -1.65 -6.43 -13.34
CA SER A 51 -2.86 -6.01 -14.06
C SER A 51 -3.71 -5.00 -13.27
N HIS A 52 -3.41 -4.84 -11.98
CA HIS A 52 -4.08 -3.93 -11.05
C HIS A 52 -3.09 -2.89 -10.47
N PRO A 53 -2.51 -2.00 -11.32
CA PRO A 53 -1.51 -1.05 -10.84
C PRO A 53 -2.11 -0.06 -9.86
N LEU A 54 -1.35 0.30 -8.84
CA LEU A 54 -1.73 1.35 -7.90
C LEU A 54 -1.78 2.71 -8.61
N ALA A 55 -2.74 3.54 -8.22
CA ALA A 55 -2.85 4.90 -8.74
C ALA A 55 -1.66 5.75 -8.27
N SER A 56 -1.00 6.43 -9.20
CA SER A 56 0.12 7.35 -8.93
C SER A 56 -0.31 8.68 -8.30
N GLN A 57 -1.61 8.88 -8.10
CA GLN A 57 -2.18 10.04 -7.44
C GLN A 57 -3.32 9.60 -6.51
N ALA A 58 -3.42 10.25 -5.35
CA ALA A 58 -4.51 10.02 -4.42
C ALA A 58 -4.95 11.32 -3.76
N THR A 59 -6.24 11.44 -3.47
CA THR A 59 -6.80 12.56 -2.72
C THR A 59 -7.13 12.11 -1.30
N ILE A 60 -6.68 12.89 -0.32
CA ILE A 60 -7.00 12.71 1.10
C ILE A 60 -7.79 13.91 1.56
N VAL A 61 -9.07 13.69 1.81
CA VAL A 61 -9.99 14.73 2.25
C VAL A 61 -9.95 14.86 3.77
N GLN A 62 -9.92 16.10 4.25
CA GLN A 62 -10.12 16.43 5.67
C GLN A 62 -11.57 16.86 5.82
N GLU A 63 -12.36 16.04 6.46
CA GLU A 63 -13.78 16.28 6.68
C GLU A 63 -14.18 15.78 8.07
N LYS A 64 -14.92 16.61 8.81
CA LYS A 64 -15.37 16.31 10.18
C LYS A 64 -14.24 15.89 11.12
N MET A 65 -13.10 16.57 11.00
CA MET A 65 -11.85 16.25 11.74
C MET A 65 -11.34 14.83 11.51
N GLN A 66 -11.50 14.30 10.30
CA GLN A 66 -11.00 13.00 9.89
C GLN A 66 -10.21 13.11 8.59
N PHE A 67 -9.24 12.22 8.37
CA PHE A 67 -8.66 11.97 7.07
C PHE A 67 -9.47 10.88 6.35
N VAL A 68 -9.93 11.17 5.14
CA VAL A 68 -10.75 10.26 4.32
C VAL A 68 -10.08 10.06 2.96
N PRO A 69 -9.71 8.81 2.60
CA PRO A 69 -9.78 7.59 3.41
C PRO A 69 -8.79 7.61 4.58
N GLN A 70 -9.05 6.82 5.61
CA GLN A 70 -8.17 6.75 6.78
C GLN A 70 -6.83 6.07 6.47
N VAL A 71 -6.81 5.10 5.56
CA VAL A 71 -5.61 4.44 5.03
C VAL A 71 -5.59 4.60 3.52
N THR A 72 -4.57 5.27 3.02
CA THR A 72 -4.30 5.47 1.59
C THR A 72 -3.11 4.62 1.19
N LEU A 73 -3.29 3.75 0.19
CA LEU A 73 -2.22 2.93 -0.39
C LEU A 73 -1.82 3.51 -1.75
N VAL A 74 -0.52 3.73 -1.96
CA VAL A 74 0.02 4.32 -3.18
C VAL A 74 1.38 3.72 -3.54
N PRO A 75 1.84 3.81 -4.80
CA PRO A 75 3.22 3.52 -5.13
C PRO A 75 4.16 4.60 -4.59
N VAL A 76 5.43 4.27 -4.40
CA VAL A 76 6.48 5.26 -4.12
C VAL A 76 6.54 6.29 -5.24
N GLY A 77 6.70 7.57 -4.90
CA GLY A 77 6.68 8.70 -5.83
C GLY A 77 5.27 9.22 -6.16
N ALA A 78 4.22 8.63 -5.57
CA ALA A 78 2.85 9.09 -5.81
C ALA A 78 2.63 10.51 -5.27
N LYS A 79 1.79 11.25 -5.99
CA LYS A 79 1.30 12.56 -5.57
C LYS A 79 0.06 12.43 -4.71
N LEU A 80 0.11 12.99 -3.51
CA LEU A 80 -1.02 13.09 -2.60
C LEU A 80 -1.57 14.52 -2.61
N THR A 81 -2.86 14.67 -2.86
CA THR A 81 -3.57 15.95 -2.75
C THR A 81 -4.39 15.97 -1.47
N PHE A 82 -4.05 16.84 -0.55
CA PHE A 82 -4.83 17.08 0.67
C PHE A 82 -5.85 18.16 0.42
N VAL A 83 -7.12 17.91 0.76
CA VAL A 83 -8.24 18.83 0.53
C VAL A 83 -8.97 19.09 1.84
N ASN A 84 -9.08 20.36 2.27
CA ASN A 84 -9.82 20.73 3.47
C ASN A 84 -11.28 21.05 3.16
N GLN A 85 -12.21 20.20 3.56
CA GLN A 85 -13.67 20.40 3.42
C GLN A 85 -14.30 21.00 4.68
N ASP A 86 -13.57 21.05 5.80
CA ASP A 86 -14.05 21.65 7.04
C ASP A 86 -13.99 23.20 6.95
N SER A 87 -14.82 23.87 7.74
CA SER A 87 -14.83 25.34 7.80
C SER A 87 -13.72 25.96 8.66
N TRP A 88 -12.89 25.12 9.29
CA TRP A 88 -11.75 25.51 10.11
C TRP A 88 -10.44 25.02 9.53
N ASP A 89 -9.36 25.64 9.95
CA ASP A 89 -8.02 25.32 9.47
C ASP A 89 -7.53 23.95 9.95
N HIS A 90 -6.73 23.31 9.12
CA HIS A 90 -5.96 22.12 9.48
C HIS A 90 -4.45 22.36 9.28
N HIS A 91 -3.65 21.79 10.18
CA HIS A 91 -2.20 21.74 10.05
C HIS A 91 -1.78 20.27 9.99
N VAL A 92 -1.74 19.72 8.76
CA VAL A 92 -1.39 18.33 8.52
C VAL A 92 0.09 18.11 8.71
N ARG A 93 0.43 17.08 9.46
CA ARG A 93 1.79 16.58 9.60
C ARG A 93 1.85 15.12 9.16
N GLY A 94 2.79 14.82 8.25
CA GLY A 94 3.19 13.46 7.90
C GLY A 94 4.50 13.11 8.59
N SER A 95 4.58 11.93 9.21
CA SER A 95 5.80 11.39 9.81
C SER A 95 5.85 9.88 9.63
N PRO A 96 7.04 9.23 9.63
CA PRO A 96 7.12 7.78 9.57
C PRO A 96 6.22 7.12 10.61
N ALA A 97 5.49 6.06 10.21
CA ALA A 97 4.61 5.29 11.07
C ALA A 97 5.35 4.07 11.67
N GLY A 98 4.72 3.45 12.67
CA GLY A 98 5.27 2.25 13.32
C GLY A 98 6.62 2.51 13.97
N ALA A 99 7.52 1.53 13.93
CA ALA A 99 8.85 1.65 14.51
C ALA A 99 9.71 2.74 13.85
N GLY A 100 9.43 3.13 12.60
CA GLY A 100 10.12 4.19 11.89
C GLY A 100 10.06 5.56 12.60
N GLN A 101 9.04 5.80 13.42
CA GLN A 101 8.90 7.04 14.18
C GLN A 101 10.06 7.27 15.18
N PHE A 102 10.69 6.22 15.67
CA PHE A 102 11.78 6.31 16.64
C PHE A 102 13.14 6.64 16.04
N SER A 103 13.29 6.44 14.73
CA SER A 103 14.52 6.73 13.98
C SER A 103 14.36 7.90 13.01
N ALA A 104 13.16 8.51 12.95
CA ALA A 104 12.86 9.59 12.04
C ALA A 104 13.66 10.86 12.37
N GLY A 105 14.33 11.41 11.38
CA GLY A 105 14.92 12.73 11.44
C GLY A 105 13.92 13.84 11.11
N ALA A 106 14.29 15.09 11.36
CA ALA A 106 13.43 16.25 11.06
C ALA A 106 13.05 16.38 9.58
N LYS A 107 13.78 15.73 8.68
CA LYS A 107 13.56 15.74 7.22
C LYS A 107 12.73 14.54 6.71
N ASP A 108 12.33 13.63 7.59
CA ASP A 108 11.60 12.42 7.21
C ASP A 108 10.08 12.60 7.22
N GLY A 109 9.61 13.83 7.20
CA GLY A 109 8.20 14.18 7.23
C GLY A 109 7.87 15.39 6.39
N PHE A 110 6.59 15.76 6.42
CA PHE A 110 6.10 16.99 5.78
C PHE A 110 5.07 17.69 6.67
N GLU A 111 4.86 18.97 6.41
CA GLU A 111 3.83 19.77 7.07
C GLU A 111 3.09 20.61 6.03
N LEU A 112 1.75 20.66 6.14
CA LEU A 112 0.87 21.39 5.25
C LEU A 112 -0.16 22.16 6.09
N ARG A 113 -0.32 23.45 5.83
CA ARG A 113 -1.39 24.25 6.43
C ARG A 113 -2.46 24.51 5.38
N LEU A 114 -3.69 24.10 5.67
CA LEU A 114 -4.85 24.29 4.81
C LEU A 114 -5.90 25.11 5.57
N ASP A 115 -6.18 26.31 5.06
CA ASP A 115 -7.23 27.17 5.60
C ASP A 115 -8.60 26.49 5.50
N GLY A 116 -9.49 26.86 6.40
CA GLY A 116 -10.88 26.41 6.40
C GLY A 116 -11.62 26.78 5.11
N ARG A 117 -12.52 25.91 4.71
CA ARG A 117 -13.37 26.14 3.54
C ARG A 117 -14.36 27.28 3.80
N LEU A 118 -14.32 28.30 2.97
CA LEU A 118 -15.30 29.38 2.99
C LEU A 118 -16.56 29.01 2.20
N ALA A 119 -17.72 29.42 2.69
CA ALA A 119 -18.99 29.21 2.00
C ALA A 119 -18.94 29.78 0.57
N GLY A 120 -19.40 29.00 -0.40
CA GLY A 120 -19.42 29.39 -1.82
C GLY A 120 -18.06 29.44 -2.50
N LYS A 121 -16.95 29.02 -1.83
CA LYS A 121 -15.62 28.94 -2.44
C LYS A 121 -15.14 27.49 -2.55
N PRO A 122 -14.25 27.19 -3.52
CA PRO A 122 -13.61 25.88 -3.59
C PRO A 122 -12.81 25.58 -2.31
N ALA A 123 -12.76 24.31 -1.93
CA ALA A 123 -11.91 23.86 -0.83
C ALA A 123 -10.44 24.10 -1.15
N LYS A 124 -9.65 24.45 -0.12
CA LYS A 124 -8.19 24.57 -0.24
C LYS A 124 -7.56 23.19 -0.39
N SER A 125 -6.56 23.10 -1.24
CA SER A 125 -5.80 21.88 -1.47
C SER A 125 -4.32 22.14 -1.58
N LEU A 126 -3.49 21.19 -1.13
CA LEU A 126 -2.04 21.20 -1.27
C LEU A 126 -1.57 19.79 -1.64
N ASP A 127 -0.49 19.74 -2.40
CA ASP A 127 0.12 18.51 -2.88
C ASP A 127 1.42 18.20 -2.15
N VAL A 128 1.70 16.91 -1.98
CA VAL A 128 2.98 16.37 -1.50
C VAL A 128 3.27 15.05 -2.18
N SER A 129 4.55 14.71 -2.39
CA SER A 129 4.97 13.39 -2.87
C SER A 129 5.48 12.54 -1.72
N VAL A 130 5.27 11.22 -1.83
CA VAL A 130 5.80 10.22 -0.88
C VAL A 130 6.89 9.41 -1.57
N ASP A 131 8.15 9.74 -1.30
CA ASP A 131 9.30 9.23 -2.07
C ASP A 131 10.00 8.03 -1.42
N LYS A 132 9.55 7.60 -0.23
CA LYS A 132 10.11 6.45 0.49
C LYS A 132 9.04 5.40 0.73
N PRO A 133 9.38 4.09 0.61
CA PRO A 133 8.46 3.03 0.97
C PRO A 133 8.20 2.97 2.47
N GLY A 134 7.02 2.47 2.85
CA GLY A 134 6.61 2.28 4.23
C GLY A 134 5.40 3.12 4.64
N GLY A 135 5.05 3.02 5.92
CA GLY A 135 3.92 3.72 6.50
C GLY A 135 4.25 5.17 6.89
N VAL A 136 3.33 6.08 6.60
CA VAL A 136 3.35 7.47 7.07
C VAL A 136 2.13 7.71 7.95
N LEU A 137 2.35 8.15 9.17
CA LEU A 137 1.31 8.63 10.08
C LEU A 137 0.93 10.07 9.70
N LEU A 138 -0.34 10.30 9.45
CA LEU A 138 -0.91 11.63 9.30
C LEU A 138 -1.54 12.08 10.63
N GLY A 139 -1.20 13.27 11.06
CA GLY A 139 -1.78 13.93 12.23
C GLY A 139 -2.17 15.36 11.92
N CYS A 140 -2.96 15.97 12.79
CA CYS A 140 -3.21 17.39 12.75
C CYS A 140 -2.71 18.06 14.06
N HIS A 141 -1.85 19.07 13.96
CA HIS A 141 -1.34 19.78 15.14
C HIS A 141 -2.44 20.48 15.93
N ILE A 142 -3.49 20.93 15.25
CA ILE A 142 -4.58 21.71 15.85
C ILE A 142 -5.61 20.78 16.48
N HIS A 143 -5.79 19.58 15.89
CA HIS A 143 -6.80 18.61 16.32
C HIS A 143 -6.15 17.26 16.64
N GLY A 144 -5.72 17.06 17.87
CA GLY A 144 -4.88 15.94 18.30
C GLY A 144 -5.51 14.53 18.14
N SER A 145 -6.84 14.44 17.97
CA SER A 145 -7.53 13.17 17.69
C SER A 145 -7.54 12.78 16.20
N MET A 146 -7.21 13.71 15.31
CA MET A 146 -7.26 13.50 13.87
C MET A 146 -6.05 12.68 13.40
N ARG A 147 -6.30 11.48 12.94
CA ARG A 147 -5.27 10.53 12.48
C ARG A 147 -5.67 9.86 11.18
N GLY A 148 -4.70 9.70 10.30
CA GLY A 148 -4.80 8.92 9.07
C GLY A 148 -3.44 8.29 8.76
N PHE A 149 -3.39 7.53 7.67
CA PHE A 149 -2.16 6.83 7.28
C PHE A 149 -2.02 6.80 5.76
N VAL A 150 -0.79 6.87 5.31
CA VAL A 150 -0.42 6.54 3.94
C VAL A 150 0.56 5.37 4.01
N TYR A 151 0.40 4.39 3.13
CA TYR A 151 1.40 3.37 2.91
C TYR A 151 1.90 3.46 1.48
N ALA A 152 3.18 3.71 1.31
CA ALA A 152 3.85 3.74 0.01
C ALA A 152 4.61 2.44 -0.22
N THR A 153 4.49 1.86 -1.40
CA THR A 153 5.15 0.60 -1.76
C THR A 153 5.84 0.68 -3.12
N ASP A 154 6.92 -0.05 -3.26
CA ASP A 154 7.66 -0.27 -4.51
C ASP A 154 7.18 -1.51 -5.28
N SER A 155 6.36 -2.35 -4.64
CA SER A 155 5.76 -3.50 -5.32
C SER A 155 4.43 -3.11 -5.96
N PRO A 156 4.19 -3.46 -7.23
CA PRO A 156 2.89 -3.26 -7.87
C PRO A 156 1.81 -4.23 -7.36
N TRP A 157 2.19 -5.31 -6.69
CA TRP A 157 1.26 -6.26 -6.05
C TRP A 157 1.03 -5.85 -4.61
N ALA A 158 0.20 -4.85 -4.42
CA ALA A 158 -0.20 -4.40 -3.10
C ALA A 158 -1.68 -4.02 -3.10
N MET A 159 -2.38 -4.40 -2.05
CA MET A 159 -3.78 -4.01 -1.84
C MET A 159 -4.12 -3.97 -0.35
N LYS A 160 -5.24 -3.34 -0.05
CA LYS A 160 -5.82 -3.34 1.29
C LYS A 160 -6.74 -4.54 1.45
N THR A 161 -6.76 -5.12 2.65
CA THR A 161 -7.73 -6.17 2.98
C THR A 161 -9.16 -5.62 2.96
N SER A 162 -10.10 -6.47 2.56
CA SER A 162 -11.55 -6.23 2.61
C SER A 162 -12.07 -6.19 4.07
N ALA A 163 -13.36 -5.97 4.24
CA ALA A 163 -14.03 -6.04 5.55
C ALA A 163 -13.91 -7.43 6.21
N GLU A 164 -13.78 -8.48 5.38
CA GLU A 164 -13.58 -9.87 5.78
C GLU A 164 -12.11 -10.20 6.06
N GLY A 165 -11.21 -9.21 5.98
CA GLY A 165 -9.78 -9.39 6.24
C GLY A 165 -9.01 -10.03 5.09
N GLN A 166 -9.58 -10.11 3.88
CA GLN A 166 -8.98 -10.77 2.73
C GLN A 166 -8.31 -9.80 1.76
N ALA A 167 -7.18 -10.25 1.18
CA ALA A 167 -6.55 -9.69 0.00
C ALA A 167 -6.23 -10.82 -0.99
N VAL A 168 -6.65 -10.68 -2.25
CA VAL A 168 -6.46 -11.70 -3.29
C VAL A 168 -5.77 -11.08 -4.49
N PHE A 169 -4.61 -11.63 -4.84
CA PHE A 169 -3.82 -11.27 -6.01
C PHE A 169 -3.94 -12.41 -7.01
N ASP A 170 -4.40 -12.13 -8.21
CA ASP A 170 -4.67 -13.13 -9.27
C ASP A 170 -3.66 -13.08 -10.43
N ASP A 171 -2.68 -12.19 -10.33
CA ASP A 171 -1.71 -11.89 -11.38
C ASP A 171 -0.24 -11.93 -10.92
N VAL A 172 0.03 -12.65 -9.81
CA VAL A 172 1.40 -12.75 -9.29
C VAL A 172 2.23 -13.65 -10.22
N PRO A 173 3.44 -13.24 -10.63
CA PRO A 173 4.33 -14.11 -11.41
C PRO A 173 4.64 -15.42 -10.68
N ASP A 174 4.67 -16.53 -11.42
CA ASP A 174 5.06 -17.83 -10.89
C ASP A 174 6.45 -17.79 -10.25
N GLY A 175 6.61 -18.55 -9.18
CA GLY A 175 7.87 -18.67 -8.45
C GLY A 175 7.80 -18.24 -6.99
N SER A 176 8.97 -18.03 -6.39
CA SER A 176 9.03 -17.59 -4.99
C SER A 176 8.60 -16.13 -4.84
N ALA A 177 7.90 -15.83 -3.76
CA ALA A 177 7.52 -14.49 -3.37
C ALA A 177 7.63 -14.31 -1.85
N GLN A 178 7.76 -13.07 -1.42
CA GLN A 178 7.64 -12.67 -0.02
C GLN A 178 6.36 -11.90 0.17
N VAL A 179 5.60 -12.20 1.20
CA VAL A 179 4.37 -11.49 1.57
C VAL A 179 4.59 -10.76 2.88
N ARG A 180 4.30 -9.46 2.87
CA ARG A 180 4.37 -8.58 4.05
C ARG A 180 3.00 -8.02 4.34
N VAL A 181 2.73 -7.79 5.62
CA VAL A 181 1.48 -7.16 6.08
C VAL A 181 1.84 -5.99 6.98
N TRP A 182 1.29 -4.83 6.66
CA TRP A 182 1.34 -3.64 7.48
C TRP A 182 -0.07 -3.28 7.99
N GLN A 183 -0.16 -2.84 9.23
CA GLN A 183 -1.40 -2.37 9.82
C GLN A 183 -1.12 -1.17 10.74
N ALA A 184 -1.99 -0.17 10.69
CA ALA A 184 -1.81 1.14 11.30
C ALA A 184 -1.61 1.14 12.83
N ASP A 185 -2.26 0.21 13.54
CA ASP A 185 -2.18 0.11 15.01
C ASP A 185 -1.02 -0.80 15.46
N GLN A 186 -0.36 -1.51 14.53
CA GLN A 186 0.76 -2.39 14.83
C GLN A 186 2.09 -1.63 14.75
N LEU A 187 2.79 -1.52 15.89
CA LEU A 187 4.04 -0.77 15.99
C LEU A 187 5.17 -1.42 15.20
N PHE A 188 5.30 -2.74 15.29
CA PHE A 188 6.32 -3.52 14.57
C PHE A 188 5.64 -4.37 13.51
N GLU A 189 6.17 -4.33 12.30
CA GLU A 189 5.68 -5.21 11.24
C GLU A 189 5.91 -6.68 11.60
N LEU A 190 4.98 -7.54 11.17
CA LEU A 190 5.15 -8.97 11.27
C LEU A 190 6.29 -9.43 10.35
N PRO A 191 6.97 -10.55 10.68
CA PRO A 191 7.91 -11.16 9.74
C PRO A 191 7.25 -11.45 8.41
N ALA A 192 7.96 -11.19 7.32
CA ALA A 192 7.51 -11.58 6.00
C ALA A 192 7.38 -13.11 5.91
N GLN A 193 6.36 -13.58 5.22
CA GLN A 193 6.18 -15.00 4.94
C GLN A 193 6.57 -15.32 3.51
N ALA A 194 7.38 -16.35 3.32
CA ALA A 194 7.73 -16.86 2.00
C ALA A 194 6.58 -17.70 1.44
N VAL A 195 6.34 -17.60 0.15
CA VAL A 195 5.34 -18.37 -0.56
C VAL A 195 5.86 -18.76 -1.95
N THR A 196 5.36 -19.86 -2.49
CA THR A 196 5.54 -20.21 -3.90
C THR A 196 4.22 -19.96 -4.64
N ALA A 197 4.24 -19.01 -5.53
CA ALA A 197 3.15 -18.71 -6.45
C ALA A 197 3.19 -19.67 -7.64
N GLY A 198 2.06 -20.22 -8.05
CA GLY A 198 1.98 -21.20 -9.13
C GLY A 198 0.53 -21.61 -9.43
N ALA A 199 0.36 -22.74 -10.11
CA ALA A 199 -0.96 -23.21 -10.56
C ALA A 199 -1.98 -23.47 -9.42
N VAL A 200 -1.50 -23.71 -8.20
CA VAL A 200 -2.36 -23.87 -7.02
C VAL A 200 -2.41 -22.57 -6.26
N ILE A 201 -3.62 -22.17 -5.81
CA ILE A 201 -3.81 -20.95 -5.01
C ILE A 201 -2.98 -21.05 -3.73
N ALA A 202 -2.03 -20.14 -3.59
CA ALA A 202 -1.23 -20.00 -2.38
C ALA A 202 -2.04 -19.25 -1.31
N ARG A 203 -2.21 -19.84 -0.12
CA ARG A 203 -2.98 -19.23 0.98
C ARG A 203 -2.08 -18.96 2.17
N LEU A 204 -2.15 -17.73 2.69
CA LEU A 204 -1.41 -17.30 3.87
C LEU A 204 -2.36 -16.69 4.88
N ASN A 205 -2.01 -16.87 6.16
CA ASN A 205 -2.70 -16.24 7.28
C ASN A 205 -1.71 -15.41 8.09
N PHE A 206 -2.08 -14.17 8.36
CA PHE A 206 -1.34 -13.28 9.25
C PHE A 206 -2.21 -12.95 10.46
N GLN A 207 -1.68 -13.22 11.64
CA GLN A 207 -2.31 -12.82 12.89
C GLN A 207 -1.54 -11.63 13.48
N LEU A 208 -2.22 -10.50 13.61
CA LEU A 208 -1.66 -9.29 14.21
C LEU A 208 -1.48 -9.48 15.73
N GLN A 209 -0.53 -8.75 16.30
CA GLN A 209 -0.26 -8.75 17.75
C GLN A 209 -1.13 -7.74 18.52
N VAL A 210 -2.00 -7.02 17.82
CA VAL A 210 -2.88 -5.98 18.34
C VAL A 210 -4.34 -6.32 18.09
N VAL A 211 -5.24 -5.73 18.89
CA VAL A 211 -6.67 -5.71 18.56
C VAL A 211 -6.91 -4.56 17.60
N SER A 212 -7.48 -4.87 16.44
CA SER A 212 -7.85 -3.85 15.48
C SER A 212 -8.92 -2.91 16.06
N ARG A 213 -8.66 -1.62 16.05
CA ARG A 213 -9.64 -0.64 16.52
C ARG A 213 -10.79 -0.55 15.53
N ARG A 214 -12.02 -0.70 16.01
CA ARG A 214 -13.19 -0.43 15.18
C ARG A 214 -13.17 1.04 14.77
N ARG A 215 -13.24 1.31 13.48
CA ARG A 215 -13.36 2.66 12.96
C ARG A 215 -14.73 3.22 13.34
N ARG A 216 -14.74 4.43 13.87
CA ARG A 216 -16.00 5.19 13.98
C ARG A 216 -16.28 5.73 12.57
N ILE A 217 -17.37 5.26 11.98
CA ILE A 217 -17.93 5.77 10.71
C ILE A 217 -18.67 7.08 11.02
#